data_7ff6c11b380982eeb3b9b56adfe5a8b6
#
_entry.id   7ff6c11b380982eeb3b9b56adfe5a8b6
#
_cell.length_a   1.000
_cell.length_b   1.000
_cell.length_c   1.000
_cell.angle_alpha   90.00
_cell.angle_beta   90.00
_cell.angle_gamma   90.00
#
_symmetry.space_group_name_H-M   'P 1'
#
loop_
_entity.id
_entity.type
_entity.pdbx_description
1 polymer ?
#
loop_
_entity_poly.entity_id
_entity_poly.type
_entity_poly.pdbx_seq_one_letter_code
_entity_poly.pdbx_strand_id
1 'polypeptide(L)'
;MKAFYISLKPFLNHGALGRPTDWAAVFANNHPLEVEIGFGNGEYLERISREKPQVNFVGFEQYCERIHRTLRKLSRTGLDNVRVLRLDARAGFERYFSPKTITLAHCLYPPPWPKKSGAKHRLFTGDFLKLVNSRLVDGGVLKIVTDHHPYMDWIRENIQDTGFSAEFKNIPANYGTKFEKKWVDGGRSEFYELLLTKHRHIPVGLKEDSTLQSYSLDHFDPDHFEFKDYSHEGVAVSFKEILYDAKKKIALVHVIACDGPLVQNIRIVIAHSSKGWRVHLAEGTMLMPTLAVSRALECVYQAAL
;
A
#
# COMPACT_ATOMS: atom_id res chain seq x y z
N MET A 1 7.28 18.78 31.22
CA MET A 1 7.64 17.84 30.13
C MET A 1 7.65 18.63 28.81
N LYS A 2 8.78 18.73 28.10
CA LYS A 2 8.76 19.34 26.75
C LYS A 2 7.90 18.45 25.85
N ALA A 3 6.91 19.03 25.17
CA ALA A 3 6.10 18.32 24.19
C ALA A 3 7.02 17.74 23.10
N PHE A 4 6.94 16.41 22.89
CA PHE A 4 7.72 15.76 21.84
C PHE A 4 7.00 15.96 20.51
N TYR A 5 7.63 16.69 19.61
CA TYR A 5 7.09 16.93 18.27
C TYR A 5 7.42 15.77 17.35
N ILE A 6 6.41 15.23 16.66
CA ILE A 6 6.58 14.17 15.66
C ILE A 6 6.69 14.83 14.29
N SER A 7 7.84 14.67 13.63
CA SER A 7 8.04 15.12 12.26
C SER A 7 7.23 14.26 11.29
N LEU A 8 6.48 14.91 10.42
CA LEU A 8 5.79 14.26 9.31
C LEU A 8 6.64 14.19 8.03
N LYS A 9 7.87 14.73 8.04
CA LYS A 9 8.79 14.73 6.88
C LYS A 9 8.96 13.34 6.25
N PRO A 10 9.07 12.22 7.01
CA PRO A 10 9.17 10.89 6.41
C PRO A 10 7.86 10.38 5.81
N PHE A 11 6.70 10.90 6.20
CA PHE A 11 5.41 10.44 5.71
C PHE A 11 5.06 11.09 4.37
N LEU A 12 4.84 10.26 3.35
CA LEU A 12 4.42 10.72 2.04
C LEU A 12 2.92 10.52 1.83
N ASN A 13 2.25 11.58 1.36
CA ASN A 13 0.90 11.47 0.84
C ASN A 13 0.97 10.80 -0.54
N HIS A 14 0.60 9.53 -0.62
CA HIS A 14 0.63 8.78 -1.86
C HIS A 14 -0.24 9.38 -2.98
N GLY A 15 -1.32 10.09 -2.64
CA GLY A 15 -2.18 10.77 -3.61
C GLY A 15 -1.50 11.95 -4.32
N ALA A 16 -0.48 12.55 -3.69
CA ALA A 16 0.26 13.69 -4.23
C ALA A 16 1.55 13.30 -4.97
N LEU A 17 1.93 12.01 -4.96
CA LEU A 17 3.13 11.53 -5.66
C LEU A 17 2.85 11.32 -7.15
N GLY A 18 3.85 11.62 -7.97
CA GLY A 18 3.86 11.18 -9.38
C GLY A 18 3.88 9.65 -9.50
N ARG A 19 3.31 9.13 -10.58
CA ARG A 19 3.25 7.71 -10.87
C ARG A 19 3.75 7.40 -12.28
N PRO A 20 4.96 6.86 -12.45
CA PRO A 20 5.92 6.49 -11.39
C PRO A 20 6.50 7.70 -10.66
N THR A 21 7.02 7.45 -9.45
CA THR A 21 7.62 8.49 -8.61
C THR A 21 9.10 8.69 -8.98
N ASP A 22 9.51 9.95 -9.07
CA ASP A 22 10.92 10.33 -9.10
C ASP A 22 11.51 10.28 -7.68
N TRP A 23 12.04 9.12 -7.32
CA TRP A 23 12.61 8.89 -5.99
C TRP A 23 13.89 9.72 -5.76
N ALA A 24 14.65 10.04 -6.80
CA ALA A 24 15.81 10.92 -6.68
C ALA A 24 15.40 12.33 -6.23
N ALA A 25 14.33 12.86 -6.80
CA ALA A 25 13.75 14.13 -6.37
C ALA A 25 13.17 14.07 -4.95
N VAL A 26 12.49 12.97 -4.57
CA VAL A 26 11.91 12.79 -3.23
C VAL A 26 12.96 12.76 -2.13
N PHE A 27 14.12 12.14 -2.38
CA PHE A 27 15.23 12.05 -1.42
C PHE A 27 16.29 13.13 -1.60
N ALA A 28 16.24 13.90 -2.70
CA ALA A 28 17.26 14.87 -3.11
C ALA A 28 18.66 14.24 -3.28
N ASN A 29 18.72 12.97 -3.71
CA ASN A 29 19.95 12.25 -4.00
C ASN A 29 19.67 11.02 -4.89
N ASN A 30 20.74 10.38 -5.40
CA ASN A 30 20.70 9.20 -6.27
C ASN A 30 21.18 7.92 -5.56
N HIS A 31 21.04 7.81 -4.25
CA HIS A 31 21.42 6.61 -3.54
C HIS A 31 20.56 5.41 -3.98
N PRO A 32 21.09 4.17 -3.87
CA PRO A 32 20.31 2.96 -4.11
C PRO A 32 19.03 2.95 -3.30
N LEU A 33 17.97 2.36 -3.86
CA LEU A 33 16.65 2.32 -3.25
C LEU A 33 16.34 0.92 -2.73
N GLU A 34 16.07 0.80 -1.43
CA GLU A 34 15.54 -0.40 -0.80
C GLU A 34 14.09 -0.18 -0.33
N VAL A 35 13.28 -1.25 -0.36
CA VAL A 35 11.86 -1.19 0.01
C VAL A 35 11.55 -2.16 1.12
N GLU A 36 10.86 -1.73 2.19
CA GLU A 36 10.30 -2.64 3.19
C GLU A 36 8.79 -2.77 3.04
N ILE A 37 8.34 -4.01 2.81
CA ILE A 37 6.94 -4.39 2.66
C ILE A 37 6.39 -4.75 4.04
N GLY A 38 5.44 -3.98 4.57
CA GLY A 38 4.83 -4.22 5.87
C GLY A 38 5.77 -3.94 7.03
N PHE A 39 6.35 -2.74 7.10
CA PHE A 39 7.36 -2.38 8.12
C PHE A 39 6.85 -2.44 9.58
N GLY A 40 5.57 -2.64 9.81
CA GLY A 40 4.99 -2.75 11.14
C GLY A 40 5.26 -1.52 12.01
N ASN A 41 5.86 -1.73 13.19
CA ASN A 41 6.22 -0.62 14.08
C ASN A 41 7.56 0.04 13.72
N GLY A 42 8.19 -0.34 12.60
CA GLY A 42 9.41 0.27 12.05
C GLY A 42 10.69 -0.04 12.82
N GLU A 43 10.73 -1.16 13.61
CA GLU A 43 11.96 -1.53 14.34
C GLU A 43 13.11 -1.84 13.37
N TYR A 44 12.83 -2.65 12.34
CA TYR A 44 13.83 -3.01 11.35
C TYR A 44 14.15 -1.84 10.43
N LEU A 45 13.13 -1.15 9.90
CA LEU A 45 13.29 -0.01 8.99
C LEU A 45 14.19 1.08 9.59
N GLU A 46 13.95 1.44 10.85
CA GLU A 46 14.74 2.44 11.58
C GLU A 46 16.18 1.99 11.77
N ARG A 47 16.40 0.72 12.18
CA ARG A 47 17.73 0.17 12.38
C ARG A 47 18.53 0.09 11.08
N ILE A 48 17.97 -0.53 10.03
CA ILE A 48 18.69 -0.74 8.77
C ILE A 48 19.01 0.59 8.06
N SER A 49 18.13 1.57 8.16
CA SER A 49 18.36 2.88 7.58
C SER A 49 19.48 3.67 8.30
N ARG A 50 19.65 3.44 9.59
CA ARG A 50 20.78 3.97 10.37
C ARG A 50 22.09 3.29 10.01
N GLU A 51 22.06 1.96 9.82
CA GLU A 51 23.23 1.16 9.42
C GLU A 51 23.70 1.46 8.00
N LYS A 52 22.78 1.89 7.11
CA LYS A 52 23.04 2.16 5.69
C LYS A 52 22.65 3.60 5.31
N PRO A 53 23.35 4.64 5.78
CA PRO A 53 23.00 6.03 5.49
C PRO A 53 23.10 6.40 4.00
N GLN A 54 23.87 5.64 3.22
CA GLN A 54 24.03 5.80 1.78
C GLN A 54 22.96 5.05 0.95
N VAL A 55 21.89 4.55 1.57
CA VAL A 55 20.77 3.87 0.92
C VAL A 55 19.49 4.60 1.28
N ASN A 56 18.60 4.78 0.31
CA ASN A 56 17.26 5.30 0.51
C ASN A 56 16.29 4.16 0.81
N PHE A 57 15.41 4.36 1.78
CA PHE A 57 14.42 3.36 2.19
C PHE A 57 13.00 3.88 1.99
N VAL A 58 12.17 3.06 1.33
CA VAL A 58 10.72 3.27 1.23
C VAL A 58 9.99 2.16 1.95
N GLY A 59 9.16 2.51 2.94
CA GLY A 59 8.35 1.55 3.69
C GLY A 59 6.87 1.64 3.34
N PHE A 60 6.19 0.48 3.23
CA PHE A 60 4.74 0.36 3.10
C PHE A 60 4.12 -0.24 4.35
N GLU A 61 3.05 0.36 4.84
CA GLU A 61 2.23 -0.17 5.94
C GLU A 61 0.79 0.34 5.79
N GLN A 62 -0.19 -0.49 6.13
CA GLN A 62 -1.61 -0.14 5.97
C GLN A 62 -2.21 0.49 7.25
N TYR A 63 -1.68 0.13 8.41
CA TYR A 63 -2.25 0.53 9.69
C TYR A 63 -1.69 1.87 10.19
N CYS A 64 -2.54 2.88 10.31
CA CYS A 64 -2.18 4.22 10.80
C CYS A 64 -1.42 4.20 12.13
N GLU A 65 -1.83 3.36 13.06
CA GLU A 65 -1.21 3.24 14.38
C GLU A 65 0.28 2.82 14.29
N ARG A 66 0.59 1.90 13.39
CA ARG A 66 1.97 1.44 13.14
C ARG A 66 2.81 2.54 12.50
N ILE A 67 2.25 3.24 11.52
CA ILE A 67 2.89 4.40 10.88
C ILE A 67 3.21 5.46 11.93
N HIS A 68 2.25 5.81 12.79
CA HIS A 68 2.47 6.78 13.87
C HIS A 68 3.63 6.36 14.80
N ARG A 69 3.69 5.07 15.18
CA ARG A 69 4.80 4.53 15.99
C ARG A 69 6.14 4.65 15.28
N THR A 70 6.16 4.38 13.99
CA THR A 70 7.37 4.50 13.15
C THR A 70 7.82 5.95 13.01
N LEU A 71 6.91 6.87 12.71
CA LEU A 71 7.21 8.31 12.63
C LEU A 71 7.77 8.84 13.95
N ARG A 72 7.24 8.36 15.08
CA ARG A 72 7.76 8.71 16.40
C ARG A 72 9.20 8.24 16.63
N LYS A 73 9.58 7.07 16.13
CA LYS A 73 10.96 6.56 16.16
C LYS A 73 11.85 7.39 15.24
N LEU A 74 11.47 7.57 13.99
CA LEU A 74 12.24 8.33 13.00
C LEU A 74 12.46 9.79 13.43
N SER A 75 11.48 10.41 14.09
CA SER A 75 11.62 11.76 14.64
C SER A 75 12.67 11.87 15.75
N ARG A 76 12.98 10.77 16.43
CA ARG A 76 14.02 10.74 17.48
C ARG A 76 15.42 10.55 16.93
N THR A 77 15.53 9.93 15.77
CA THR A 77 16.81 9.58 15.14
C THR A 77 17.29 10.58 14.11
N GLY A 78 16.38 11.44 13.61
CA GLY A 78 16.71 12.43 12.58
C GLY A 78 17.11 11.84 11.24
N LEU A 79 16.71 10.59 10.93
CA LEU A 79 17.05 9.92 9.68
C LEU A 79 16.33 10.57 8.49
N ASP A 80 17.10 10.98 7.49
CA ASP A 80 16.59 11.64 6.28
C ASP A 80 16.45 10.68 5.08
N ASN A 81 17.01 9.49 5.16
CA ASN A 81 17.01 8.47 4.12
C ASN A 81 15.82 7.50 4.20
N VAL A 82 14.75 7.87 4.91
CA VAL A 82 13.53 7.04 5.03
C VAL A 82 12.30 7.81 4.59
N ARG A 83 11.44 7.14 3.81
CA ARG A 83 10.09 7.60 3.50
C ARG A 83 9.10 6.46 3.75
N VAL A 84 7.94 6.79 4.28
CA VAL A 84 6.89 5.81 4.59
C VAL A 84 5.57 6.21 3.95
N LEU A 85 4.85 5.21 3.41
CA LEU A 85 3.55 5.39 2.79
C LEU A 85 2.51 4.52 3.51
N ARG A 86 1.34 5.10 3.74
CA ARG A 86 0.17 4.35 4.15
C ARG A 86 -0.49 3.74 2.93
N LEU A 87 -0.07 2.52 2.58
CA LEU A 87 -0.50 1.91 1.34
C LEU A 87 -0.32 0.39 1.39
N ASP A 88 -1.15 -0.33 0.64
CA ASP A 88 -0.87 -1.72 0.28
C ASP A 88 0.36 -1.80 -0.62
N ALA A 89 1.29 -2.71 -0.31
CA ALA A 89 2.54 -2.84 -1.04
C ALA A 89 2.33 -3.21 -2.51
N ARG A 90 1.33 -4.06 -2.84
CA ARG A 90 1.02 -4.43 -4.23
C ARG A 90 0.68 -3.18 -5.04
N ALA A 91 -0.22 -2.34 -4.54
CA ALA A 91 -0.57 -1.07 -5.17
C ALA A 91 0.63 -0.13 -5.30
N GLY A 92 1.54 -0.16 -4.29
CA GLY A 92 2.80 0.56 -4.31
C GLY A 92 3.70 0.13 -5.47
N PHE A 93 3.95 -1.16 -5.60
CA PHE A 93 4.78 -1.71 -6.69
C PHE A 93 4.13 -1.56 -8.07
N GLU A 94 2.82 -1.60 -8.17
CA GLU A 94 2.11 -1.42 -9.44
C GLU A 94 2.27 -0.02 -10.03
N ARG A 95 2.46 1.03 -9.19
CA ARG A 95 2.29 2.43 -9.62
C ARG A 95 3.47 3.36 -9.37
N TYR A 96 4.25 3.17 -8.28
CA TYR A 96 5.22 4.18 -7.84
C TYR A 96 6.68 3.88 -8.23
N PHE A 97 6.99 2.67 -8.68
CA PHE A 97 8.35 2.30 -9.06
C PHE A 97 8.45 2.03 -10.55
N SER A 98 9.32 2.75 -11.22
CA SER A 98 9.74 2.39 -12.59
C SER A 98 10.38 1.00 -12.61
N PRO A 99 10.40 0.32 -13.76
CA PRO A 99 11.18 -0.91 -13.90
C PRO A 99 12.64 -0.70 -13.52
N LYS A 100 13.25 -1.70 -12.87
CA LYS A 100 14.68 -1.70 -12.48
C LYS A 100 15.10 -0.52 -11.60
N THR A 101 14.26 -0.15 -10.62
CA THR A 101 14.53 0.96 -9.69
C THR A 101 15.02 0.48 -8.32
N ILE A 102 14.52 -0.67 -7.85
CA ILE A 102 14.73 -1.16 -6.48
C ILE A 102 15.93 -2.12 -6.47
N THR A 103 16.87 -1.93 -5.54
CA THR A 103 18.02 -2.82 -5.37
C THR A 103 17.69 -4.01 -4.48
N LEU A 104 16.90 -3.79 -3.43
CA LEU A 104 16.52 -4.83 -2.48
C LEU A 104 15.12 -4.53 -1.92
N ALA A 105 14.26 -5.55 -1.92
CA ALA A 105 12.98 -5.51 -1.24
C ALA A 105 13.01 -6.46 -0.03
N HIS A 106 12.51 -5.98 1.12
CA HIS A 106 12.41 -6.76 2.36
C HIS A 106 10.95 -7.01 2.70
N CYS A 107 10.62 -8.20 3.18
CA CYS A 107 9.35 -8.50 3.82
C CYS A 107 9.56 -9.40 5.02
N LEU A 108 9.41 -8.84 6.20
CA LEU A 108 9.65 -9.56 7.44
C LEU A 108 8.33 -9.98 8.08
N TYR A 109 8.15 -11.28 8.22
CA TYR A 109 7.01 -11.90 8.88
C TYR A 109 5.64 -11.52 8.27
N PRO A 110 5.46 -11.68 6.94
CA PRO A 110 4.17 -11.47 6.30
C PRO A 110 3.11 -12.44 6.87
N PRO A 111 1.84 -12.02 6.99
CA PRO A 111 0.77 -12.90 7.45
C PRO A 111 0.67 -14.18 6.61
N PRO A 112 0.80 -15.39 7.21
CA PRO A 112 0.85 -16.64 6.46
C PRO A 112 -0.53 -17.13 6.01
N TRP A 113 -1.62 -16.60 6.58
CA TRP A 113 -2.99 -17.02 6.32
C TRP A 113 -3.12 -18.55 6.29
N PRO A 114 -2.99 -19.24 7.46
CA PRO A 114 -2.87 -20.69 7.50
C PRO A 114 -4.14 -21.43 7.08
N LYS A 115 -5.34 -20.83 7.25
CA LYS A 115 -6.61 -21.42 6.81
C LYS A 115 -6.75 -21.33 5.28
N LYS A 116 -7.31 -22.38 4.64
CA LYS A 116 -7.56 -22.40 3.19
C LYS A 116 -8.37 -21.20 2.70
N SER A 117 -9.39 -20.77 3.45
CA SER A 117 -10.22 -19.60 3.13
C SER A 117 -9.41 -18.28 3.09
N GLY A 118 -8.32 -18.21 3.84
CA GLY A 118 -7.43 -17.06 3.88
C GLY A 118 -6.31 -17.06 2.82
N ALA A 119 -6.07 -18.19 2.14
CA ALA A 119 -4.95 -18.34 1.19
C ALA A 119 -4.97 -17.28 0.06
N LYS A 120 -6.15 -16.82 -0.36
CA LYS A 120 -6.34 -15.75 -1.33
C LYS A 120 -5.76 -14.39 -0.90
N HIS A 121 -5.47 -14.20 0.39
CA HIS A 121 -4.88 -12.98 0.94
C HIS A 121 -3.35 -13.04 1.06
N ARG A 122 -2.74 -14.17 0.72
CA ARG A 122 -1.28 -14.32 0.70
C ARG A 122 -0.67 -13.39 -0.33
N LEU A 123 0.40 -12.69 0.06
CA LEU A 123 0.99 -11.65 -0.78
C LEU A 123 1.80 -12.22 -1.94
N PHE A 124 2.67 -13.22 -1.69
CA PHE A 124 3.68 -13.69 -2.64
C PHE A 124 3.13 -14.71 -3.66
N THR A 125 2.04 -14.34 -4.35
CA THR A 125 1.57 -15.06 -5.55
C THR A 125 2.56 -14.91 -6.69
N GLY A 126 2.53 -15.81 -7.70
CA GLY A 126 3.37 -15.71 -8.89
C GLY A 126 3.28 -14.34 -9.57
N ASP A 127 2.08 -13.74 -9.64
CA ASP A 127 1.88 -12.41 -10.25
C ASP A 127 2.55 -11.30 -9.42
N PHE A 128 2.46 -11.35 -8.08
CA PHE A 128 3.16 -10.38 -7.25
C PHE A 128 4.68 -10.55 -7.31
N LEU A 129 5.18 -11.78 -7.37
CA LEU A 129 6.60 -12.05 -7.57
C LEU A 129 7.10 -11.51 -8.92
N LYS A 130 6.35 -11.70 -10.01
CA LYS A 130 6.66 -11.09 -11.33
C LYS A 130 6.67 -9.57 -11.25
N LEU A 131 5.70 -8.98 -10.55
CA LEU A 131 5.62 -7.54 -10.35
C LEU A 131 6.87 -7.01 -9.60
N VAL A 132 7.24 -7.63 -8.47
CA VAL A 132 8.46 -7.26 -7.72
C VAL A 132 9.69 -7.44 -8.60
N ASN A 133 9.82 -8.57 -9.32
CA ASN A 133 10.91 -8.81 -10.26
C ASN A 133 11.05 -7.64 -11.26
N SER A 134 9.93 -7.17 -11.83
CA SER A 134 9.96 -6.11 -12.83
C SER A 134 10.51 -4.78 -12.27
N ARG A 135 10.34 -4.52 -10.97
CA ARG A 135 10.80 -3.29 -10.29
C ARG A 135 12.22 -3.39 -9.76
N LEU A 136 12.72 -4.61 -9.50
CA LEU A 136 14.10 -4.82 -9.07
C LEU A 136 15.08 -4.55 -10.22
N VAL A 137 16.26 -4.02 -9.89
CA VAL A 137 17.41 -3.97 -10.80
C VAL A 137 17.85 -5.37 -11.20
N ASP A 138 18.66 -5.52 -12.23
CA ASP A 138 19.23 -6.83 -12.58
C ASP A 138 20.17 -7.28 -11.45
N GLY A 139 20.04 -8.51 -10.99
CA GLY A 139 20.70 -9.02 -9.77
C GLY A 139 20.09 -8.52 -8.45
N GLY A 140 19.03 -7.68 -8.50
CA GLY A 140 18.31 -7.23 -7.31
C GLY A 140 17.65 -8.38 -6.55
N VAL A 141 17.40 -8.21 -5.27
CA VAL A 141 16.96 -9.28 -4.37
C VAL A 141 15.61 -8.94 -3.72
N LEU A 142 14.76 -9.95 -3.60
CA LEU A 142 13.62 -9.94 -2.69
C LEU A 142 13.96 -10.88 -1.51
N LYS A 143 14.05 -10.31 -0.30
CA LYS A 143 14.24 -11.04 0.94
C LYS A 143 12.91 -11.20 1.66
N ILE A 144 12.53 -12.44 1.96
CA ILE A 144 11.34 -12.76 2.74
C ILE A 144 11.77 -13.55 3.97
N VAL A 145 11.27 -13.18 5.15
CA VAL A 145 11.48 -13.93 6.38
C VAL A 145 10.14 -14.30 6.97
N THR A 146 9.97 -15.57 7.34
CA THR A 146 8.72 -16.07 7.93
C THR A 146 9.00 -17.02 9.09
N ASP A 147 8.08 -17.09 10.04
CA ASP A 147 8.05 -18.07 11.12
C ASP A 147 7.24 -19.34 10.75
N HIS A 148 6.62 -19.37 9.56
CA HIS A 148 5.64 -20.36 9.17
C HIS A 148 6.13 -21.21 7.99
N HIS A 149 6.69 -22.41 8.26
CA HIS A 149 7.24 -23.31 7.25
C HIS A 149 6.27 -23.59 6.07
N PRO A 150 4.98 -23.93 6.29
CA PRO A 150 4.07 -24.18 5.17
C PRO A 150 3.85 -22.95 4.27
N TYR A 151 4.07 -21.74 4.79
CA TYR A 151 4.01 -20.52 3.96
C TYR A 151 5.28 -20.38 3.12
N MET A 152 6.44 -20.74 3.65
CA MET A 152 7.68 -20.82 2.87
C MET A 152 7.54 -21.78 1.70
N ASP A 153 6.99 -22.98 1.94
CA ASP A 153 6.79 -23.99 0.88
C ASP A 153 5.81 -23.48 -0.18
N TRP A 154 4.73 -22.85 0.24
CA TRP A 154 3.78 -22.23 -0.68
C TRP A 154 4.42 -21.11 -1.52
N ILE A 155 5.29 -20.27 -0.96
CA ILE A 155 6.03 -19.28 -1.74
C ILE A 155 6.95 -19.99 -2.76
N ARG A 156 7.65 -21.05 -2.35
CA ARG A 156 8.51 -21.86 -3.21
C ARG A 156 7.77 -22.37 -4.45
N GLU A 157 6.54 -22.86 -4.29
CA GLU A 157 5.69 -23.33 -5.39
C GLU A 157 5.31 -22.19 -6.36
N ASN A 158 5.23 -20.95 -5.89
CA ASN A 158 4.86 -19.78 -6.69
C ASN A 158 6.04 -19.09 -7.40
N ILE A 159 7.29 -19.56 -7.23
CA ILE A 159 8.47 -18.93 -7.84
C ILE A 159 8.61 -19.28 -9.31
N GLN A 160 8.03 -20.39 -9.77
CA GLN A 160 8.15 -20.82 -11.14
C GLN A 160 7.76 -19.70 -12.12
N ASP A 161 8.54 -19.51 -13.18
CA ASP A 161 8.36 -18.51 -14.23
C ASP A 161 8.33 -17.03 -13.76
N THR A 162 8.83 -16.76 -12.56
CA THR A 162 8.92 -15.39 -12.01
C THR A 162 10.25 -14.69 -12.27
N GLY A 163 11.23 -15.39 -12.88
CA GLY A 163 12.55 -14.83 -13.17
C GLY A 163 13.47 -14.72 -11.95
N PHE A 164 13.13 -15.37 -10.85
CA PHE A 164 13.96 -15.45 -9.65
C PHE A 164 14.68 -16.81 -9.56
N SER A 165 15.93 -16.80 -9.11
CA SER A 165 16.56 -17.92 -8.42
C SER A 165 16.33 -17.79 -6.92
N ALA A 166 16.20 -18.90 -6.23
CA ALA A 166 15.83 -18.89 -4.81
C ALA A 166 16.83 -19.65 -3.96
N GLU A 167 17.23 -19.05 -2.85
CA GLU A 167 18.00 -19.67 -1.78
C GLU A 167 17.13 -19.68 -0.50
N PHE A 168 17.13 -20.82 0.21
CA PHE A 168 16.32 -21.04 1.41
C PHE A 168 17.24 -21.40 2.57
N LYS A 169 17.08 -20.71 3.70
CA LYS A 169 17.91 -20.91 4.89
C LYS A 169 17.06 -20.93 6.16
N ASN A 170 17.43 -21.79 7.09
CA ASN A 170 17.01 -21.64 8.47
C ASN A 170 17.96 -20.63 9.14
N ILE A 171 17.39 -19.67 9.83
CA ILE A 171 18.15 -18.61 10.52
C ILE A 171 17.68 -18.49 11.97
N PRO A 172 18.57 -18.08 12.89
CA PRO A 172 18.15 -17.64 14.22
C PRO A 172 17.43 -16.30 14.13
N ALA A 173 16.85 -15.86 15.25
CA ALA A 173 16.31 -14.51 15.39
C ALA A 173 17.40 -13.46 15.12
N ASN A 174 17.16 -12.53 14.19
CA ASN A 174 18.16 -11.54 13.78
C ASN A 174 17.58 -10.16 13.43
N TYR A 175 16.28 -10.06 13.28
CA TYR A 175 15.65 -8.84 12.78
C TYR A 175 15.15 -7.91 13.89
N GLY A 176 15.04 -8.41 15.15
CA GLY A 176 14.67 -7.62 16.32
C GLY A 176 13.29 -6.98 16.25
N THR A 177 12.42 -7.50 15.40
CA THR A 177 11.03 -7.02 15.28
C THR A 177 10.23 -7.41 16.52
N LYS A 178 9.13 -6.70 16.78
CA LYS A 178 8.22 -7.03 17.88
C LYS A 178 7.70 -8.47 17.79
N PHE A 179 7.42 -8.95 16.58
CA PHE A 179 6.90 -10.30 16.35
C PHE A 179 7.97 -11.35 16.63
N GLU A 180 9.18 -11.15 16.10
CA GLU A 180 10.31 -12.04 16.35
C GLU A 180 10.59 -12.20 17.86
N LYS A 181 10.66 -11.09 18.59
CA LYS A 181 10.83 -11.11 20.06
C LYS A 181 9.74 -11.92 20.75
N LYS A 182 8.47 -11.69 20.38
CA LYS A 182 7.34 -12.44 20.96
C LYS A 182 7.46 -13.95 20.72
N TRP A 183 7.93 -14.37 19.54
CA TRP A 183 8.09 -15.80 19.22
C TRP A 183 9.31 -16.40 19.92
N VAL A 184 10.40 -15.65 20.03
CA VAL A 184 11.57 -16.08 20.81
C VAL A 184 11.21 -16.25 22.28
N ASP A 185 10.48 -15.29 22.87
CA ASP A 185 9.95 -15.37 24.24
C ASP A 185 9.02 -16.58 24.41
N GLY A 186 8.32 -16.98 23.35
CA GLY A 186 7.48 -18.19 23.28
C GLY A 186 8.26 -19.49 22.99
N GLY A 187 9.59 -19.46 22.98
CA GLY A 187 10.46 -20.63 22.81
C GLY A 187 10.79 -20.99 21.34
N ARG A 188 10.47 -20.13 20.36
CA ARG A 188 10.87 -20.37 18.97
C ARG A 188 12.32 -19.94 18.76
N SER A 189 13.14 -20.84 18.20
CA SER A 189 14.57 -20.60 17.95
C SER A 189 14.92 -20.46 16.46
N GLU A 190 14.04 -20.90 15.56
CA GLU A 190 14.29 -20.92 14.13
C GLU A 190 13.23 -20.16 13.34
N PHE A 191 13.71 -19.49 12.29
CA PHE A 191 12.94 -18.79 11.29
C PHE A 191 13.43 -19.19 9.89
N TYR A 192 12.64 -18.89 8.87
CA TYR A 192 12.91 -19.25 7.49
C TYR A 192 13.17 -17.99 6.67
N GLU A 193 14.35 -17.91 6.07
CA GLU A 193 14.74 -16.84 5.15
C GLU A 193 14.73 -17.34 3.71
N LEU A 194 14.09 -16.60 2.83
CA LEU A 194 14.06 -16.82 1.39
C LEU A 194 14.74 -15.61 0.74
N LEU A 195 15.83 -15.89 -0.01
CA LEU A 195 16.52 -14.90 -0.82
C LEU A 195 16.19 -15.18 -2.29
N LEU A 196 15.40 -14.34 -2.90
CA LEU A 196 14.98 -14.45 -4.29
C LEU A 196 15.79 -13.44 -5.10
N THR A 197 16.80 -13.93 -5.84
CA THR A 197 17.67 -13.10 -6.67
C THR A 197 17.15 -13.05 -8.10
N LYS A 198 16.98 -11.87 -8.65
CA LYS A 198 16.55 -11.69 -10.03
C LYS A 198 17.66 -12.10 -11.00
N HIS A 199 17.41 -13.15 -11.77
CA HIS A 199 18.31 -13.62 -12.84
C HIS A 199 17.77 -13.33 -14.25
N ARG A 200 16.44 -13.14 -14.39
CA ARG A 200 15.79 -12.78 -15.65
C ARG A 200 14.73 -11.72 -15.39
N HIS A 201 14.71 -10.68 -16.21
CA HIS A 201 13.68 -9.66 -16.13
C HIS A 201 12.33 -10.16 -16.66
N ILE A 202 11.27 -10.00 -15.87
CA ILE A 202 9.90 -10.26 -16.30
C ILE A 202 9.20 -8.89 -16.40
N PRO A 203 8.86 -8.42 -17.62
CA PRO A 203 8.22 -7.13 -17.78
C PRO A 203 6.78 -7.15 -17.25
N VAL A 204 6.47 -6.22 -16.36
CA VAL A 204 5.11 -5.94 -15.89
C VAL A 204 4.89 -4.44 -16.01
N GLY A 205 3.86 -4.05 -16.77
CA GLY A 205 3.50 -2.64 -16.98
C GLY A 205 3.17 -1.91 -15.69
N LEU A 206 3.23 -0.61 -15.71
CA LEU A 206 2.69 0.25 -14.65
C LEU A 206 1.17 0.33 -14.82
N LYS A 207 0.46 0.36 -13.69
CA LYS A 207 -0.96 0.70 -13.70
C LYS A 207 -1.12 2.21 -13.80
N GLU A 208 -1.90 2.64 -14.77
CA GLU A 208 -2.24 4.04 -14.98
C GLU A 208 -3.35 4.50 -14.03
N ASP A 209 -3.43 5.81 -13.85
CA ASP A 209 -4.51 6.46 -13.14
C ASP A 209 -5.75 6.56 -14.03
N SER A 210 -6.91 6.33 -13.45
CA SER A 210 -8.19 6.61 -14.11
C SER A 210 -8.54 8.09 -14.00
N THR A 211 -9.11 8.65 -15.06
CA THR A 211 -9.67 10.00 -15.00
C THR A 211 -10.88 10.01 -14.07
N LEU A 212 -10.85 10.90 -13.08
CA LEU A 212 -11.95 11.10 -12.14
C LEU A 212 -12.77 12.31 -12.57
N GLN A 213 -14.04 12.07 -12.89
CA GLN A 213 -14.96 13.12 -13.33
C GLN A 213 -15.84 13.61 -12.17
N SER A 214 -16.21 14.88 -12.22
CA SER A 214 -17.31 15.43 -11.43
C SER A 214 -18.55 15.52 -12.30
N TYR A 215 -19.71 15.30 -11.71
CA TYR A 215 -20.99 15.34 -12.44
C TYR A 215 -21.85 16.50 -11.98
N SER A 216 -22.63 17.07 -12.88
CA SER A 216 -23.64 18.10 -12.56
C SER A 216 -25.02 17.46 -12.50
N LEU A 217 -25.87 17.94 -11.59
CA LEU A 217 -27.26 17.54 -11.43
C LEU A 217 -28.13 18.81 -11.45
N ASP A 218 -29.30 18.72 -12.07
CA ASP A 218 -30.28 19.79 -12.06
C ASP A 218 -30.98 19.89 -10.70
N HIS A 219 -31.21 18.74 -10.08
CA HIS A 219 -31.86 18.61 -8.79
C HIS A 219 -31.23 17.47 -7.99
N PHE A 220 -31.35 17.50 -6.65
CA PHE A 220 -31.02 16.39 -5.77
C PHE A 220 -32.02 16.31 -4.64
N ASP A 221 -32.63 15.15 -4.47
CA ASP A 221 -33.53 14.81 -3.37
C ASP A 221 -32.94 13.66 -2.56
N PRO A 222 -32.50 13.89 -1.30
CA PRO A 222 -31.91 12.87 -0.48
C PRO A 222 -32.89 11.74 -0.10
N ASP A 223 -34.20 12.00 -0.11
CA ASP A 223 -35.21 10.99 0.23
C ASP A 223 -35.45 10.01 -0.91
N HIS A 224 -35.02 10.33 -2.13
CA HIS A 224 -35.09 9.48 -3.33
C HIS A 224 -33.70 8.94 -3.74
N PHE A 225 -32.68 9.07 -2.88
CA PHE A 225 -31.35 8.55 -3.19
C PHE A 225 -31.31 7.03 -3.13
N GLU A 226 -31.25 6.35 -4.28
CA GLU A 226 -31.21 4.90 -4.40
C GLU A 226 -29.88 4.39 -4.95
N PHE A 227 -28.95 4.00 -4.08
CA PHE A 227 -27.66 3.45 -4.50
C PHE A 227 -27.74 1.97 -4.83
N LYS A 228 -27.18 1.59 -5.98
CA LYS A 228 -27.00 0.20 -6.39
C LYS A 228 -25.51 -0.16 -6.33
N ASP A 229 -25.18 -1.20 -5.56
CA ASP A 229 -23.83 -1.74 -5.50
C ASP A 229 -23.40 -2.21 -6.89
N TYR A 230 -22.13 -1.99 -7.22
CA TYR A 230 -21.53 -2.39 -8.49
C TYR A 230 -20.51 -3.48 -8.29
N SER A 231 -20.49 -4.51 -9.16
CA SER A 231 -19.45 -5.54 -9.18
C SER A 231 -19.29 -6.09 -10.59
N HIS A 232 -18.13 -5.88 -11.19
CA HIS A 232 -17.78 -6.41 -12.51
C HIS A 232 -16.26 -6.49 -12.68
N GLU A 233 -15.74 -7.60 -13.22
CA GLU A 233 -14.32 -7.81 -13.60
C GLU A 233 -13.30 -7.36 -12.54
N GLY A 234 -13.55 -7.71 -11.27
CA GLY A 234 -12.64 -7.39 -10.16
C GLY A 234 -12.75 -5.94 -9.66
N VAL A 235 -13.63 -5.14 -10.24
CA VAL A 235 -14.01 -3.80 -9.75
C VAL A 235 -15.30 -3.91 -8.98
N ALA A 236 -15.34 -3.39 -7.75
CA ALA A 236 -16.55 -3.36 -6.94
C ALA A 236 -16.70 -2.02 -6.21
N VAL A 237 -17.96 -1.58 -6.09
CA VAL A 237 -18.34 -0.39 -5.31
C VAL A 237 -19.49 -0.76 -4.40
N SER A 238 -19.34 -0.55 -3.09
CA SER A 238 -20.39 -0.84 -2.10
C SER A 238 -20.74 0.41 -1.32
N PHE A 239 -22.03 0.67 -1.22
CA PHE A 239 -22.58 1.74 -0.39
C PHE A 239 -22.43 1.44 1.10
N LYS A 240 -22.22 2.48 1.90
CA LYS A 240 -22.18 2.38 3.37
C LYS A 240 -23.21 3.27 4.04
N GLU A 241 -23.17 4.56 3.76
CA GLU A 241 -24.06 5.53 4.36
C GLU A 241 -24.14 6.81 3.54
N ILE A 242 -25.21 7.56 3.73
CA ILE A 242 -25.35 8.93 3.28
C ILE A 242 -25.73 9.82 4.49
N LEU A 243 -25.06 10.96 4.62
CA LEU A 243 -25.34 11.99 5.61
C LEU A 243 -25.73 13.26 4.86
N TYR A 244 -26.89 13.85 5.18
CA TYR A 244 -27.36 15.06 4.53
C TYR A 244 -27.53 16.21 5.51
N ASP A 245 -26.90 17.36 5.22
CA ASP A 245 -27.11 18.64 5.89
C ASP A 245 -28.03 19.51 5.03
N ALA A 246 -29.31 19.57 5.42
CA ALA A 246 -30.33 20.33 4.69
C ALA A 246 -30.06 21.87 4.71
N LYS A 247 -29.42 22.39 5.77
CA LYS A 247 -29.10 23.82 5.87
C LYS A 247 -28.00 24.22 4.89
N LYS A 248 -26.97 23.39 4.77
CA LYS A 248 -25.84 23.61 3.86
C LYS A 248 -26.10 23.09 2.46
N LYS A 249 -27.15 22.30 2.26
CA LYS A 249 -27.46 21.58 1.01
C LYS A 249 -26.25 20.74 0.56
N ILE A 250 -25.74 19.90 1.47
CA ILE A 250 -24.60 19.02 1.22
C ILE A 250 -24.94 17.61 1.70
N ALA A 251 -24.76 16.62 0.84
CA ALA A 251 -24.75 15.22 1.20
C ALA A 251 -23.31 14.67 1.14
N LEU A 252 -22.95 13.84 2.13
CA LEU A 252 -21.71 13.11 2.18
C LEU A 252 -22.02 11.62 2.04
N VAL A 253 -21.63 11.03 0.92
CA VAL A 253 -21.85 9.61 0.60
C VAL A 253 -20.56 8.85 0.87
N HIS A 254 -20.62 7.85 1.77
CA HIS A 254 -19.51 6.97 2.06
C HIS A 254 -19.66 5.68 1.26
N VAL A 255 -18.65 5.34 0.47
CA VAL A 255 -18.59 4.10 -0.32
C VAL A 255 -17.23 3.42 -0.16
N ILE A 256 -17.22 2.11 -0.40
CA ILE A 256 -15.99 1.34 -0.52
C ILE A 256 -15.79 1.02 -1.99
N ALA A 257 -14.65 1.42 -2.55
CA ALA A 257 -14.23 1.14 -3.91
C ALA A 257 -13.09 0.11 -3.89
N CYS A 258 -13.25 -0.99 -4.65
CA CYS A 258 -12.28 -2.08 -4.72
C CYS A 258 -11.81 -2.31 -6.15
N ASP A 259 -10.48 -2.32 -6.36
CA ASP A 259 -9.83 -2.79 -7.58
C ASP A 259 -9.03 -4.05 -7.24
N GLY A 260 -9.64 -5.22 -7.37
CA GLY A 260 -9.06 -6.47 -6.88
C GLY A 260 -8.76 -6.39 -5.39
N PRO A 261 -7.49 -6.54 -4.96
CA PRO A 261 -7.11 -6.48 -3.55
C PRO A 261 -7.00 -5.05 -2.99
N LEU A 262 -6.96 -4.03 -3.83
CA LEU A 262 -6.92 -2.64 -3.37
C LEU A 262 -8.31 -2.17 -2.94
N VAL A 263 -8.45 -1.89 -1.66
CA VAL A 263 -9.69 -1.41 -1.04
C VAL A 263 -9.50 0.04 -0.60
N GLN A 264 -10.38 0.92 -1.07
CA GLN A 264 -10.36 2.34 -0.74
C GLN A 264 -11.69 2.75 -0.13
N ASN A 265 -11.63 3.35 1.07
CA ASN A 265 -12.77 3.99 1.71
C ASN A 265 -12.81 5.44 1.26
N ILE A 266 -13.81 5.81 0.49
CA ILE A 266 -13.90 7.15 -0.10
C ILE A 266 -15.20 7.85 0.31
N ARG A 267 -15.12 9.17 0.32
CA ARG A 267 -16.28 10.03 0.54
C ARG A 267 -16.51 10.88 -0.69
N ILE A 268 -17.74 10.83 -1.17
CA ILE A 268 -18.21 11.58 -2.32
C ILE A 268 -19.21 12.60 -1.81
N VAL A 269 -19.10 13.82 -2.30
CA VAL A 269 -19.94 14.95 -1.91
C VAL A 269 -20.96 15.21 -3.02
N ILE A 270 -22.22 15.39 -2.65
CA ILE A 270 -23.26 15.99 -3.48
C ILE A 270 -23.58 17.34 -2.87
N ALA A 271 -23.21 18.43 -3.52
CA ALA A 271 -23.33 19.77 -2.96
C ALA A 271 -23.99 20.75 -3.93
N HIS A 272 -24.81 21.66 -3.36
CA HIS A 272 -25.38 22.78 -4.11
C HIS A 272 -24.46 23.99 -4.03
N SER A 273 -24.24 24.63 -5.16
CA SER A 273 -23.48 25.88 -5.29
C SER A 273 -24.26 26.88 -6.16
N SER A 274 -23.69 28.06 -6.41
CA SER A 274 -24.24 29.04 -7.36
C SER A 274 -24.33 28.50 -8.80
N LYS A 275 -23.67 27.37 -9.11
CA LYS A 275 -23.67 26.69 -10.42
C LYS A 275 -24.55 25.43 -10.45
N GLY A 276 -25.42 25.23 -9.44
CA GLY A 276 -26.27 24.05 -9.30
C GLY A 276 -25.64 22.96 -8.43
N TRP A 277 -26.23 21.78 -8.47
CA TRP A 277 -25.76 20.60 -7.73
C TRP A 277 -24.59 19.91 -8.44
N ARG A 278 -23.62 19.42 -7.66
CA ARG A 278 -22.47 18.70 -8.19
C ARG A 278 -22.13 17.49 -7.34
N VAL A 279 -21.75 16.40 -8.02
CA VAL A 279 -21.17 15.19 -7.43
C VAL A 279 -19.66 15.23 -7.64
N HIS A 280 -18.89 15.18 -6.58
CA HIS A 280 -17.43 15.21 -6.63
C HIS A 280 -16.80 14.51 -5.41
N LEU A 281 -15.51 14.20 -5.47
CA LEU A 281 -14.77 13.69 -4.31
C LEU A 281 -14.71 14.73 -3.19
N ALA A 282 -14.81 14.28 -1.94
CA ALA A 282 -14.57 15.16 -0.80
C ALA A 282 -13.13 15.68 -0.81
N GLU A 283 -12.94 16.95 -0.50
CA GLU A 283 -11.61 17.57 -0.40
C GLU A 283 -10.77 16.88 0.67
N GLY A 284 -9.46 16.81 0.44
CA GLY A 284 -8.51 16.17 1.36
C GLY A 284 -8.56 14.64 1.36
N THR A 285 -9.36 14.01 0.51
CA THR A 285 -9.39 12.55 0.40
C THR A 285 -8.06 12.03 -0.15
N MET A 286 -7.37 11.24 0.65
CA MET A 286 -6.14 10.56 0.23
C MET A 286 -6.53 9.26 -0.48
N LEU A 287 -6.48 9.25 -1.80
CA LEU A 287 -6.88 8.10 -2.62
C LEU A 287 -5.95 7.90 -3.82
N MET A 288 -6.04 6.72 -4.41
CA MET A 288 -5.52 6.45 -5.76
C MET A 288 -6.66 6.61 -6.76
N PRO A 289 -6.46 7.33 -7.86
CA PRO A 289 -7.46 7.44 -8.92
C PRO A 289 -7.50 6.14 -9.74
N THR A 290 -8.35 5.22 -9.31
CA THR A 290 -8.54 3.91 -9.93
C THR A 290 -9.89 3.82 -10.63
N LEU A 291 -10.07 2.75 -11.42
CA LEU A 291 -11.34 2.49 -12.10
C LEU A 291 -12.50 2.35 -11.10
N ALA A 292 -12.26 1.70 -9.93
CA ALA A 292 -13.30 1.58 -8.90
C ALA A 292 -13.69 2.94 -8.31
N VAL A 293 -12.76 3.88 -8.17
CA VAL A 293 -13.07 5.26 -7.71
C VAL A 293 -13.86 6.02 -8.77
N SER A 294 -13.50 5.88 -10.05
CA SER A 294 -14.28 6.45 -11.15
C SER A 294 -15.70 5.88 -11.19
N ARG A 295 -15.86 4.57 -11.05
CA ARG A 295 -17.17 3.90 -10.95
C ARG A 295 -17.95 4.34 -9.71
N ALA A 296 -17.31 4.56 -8.59
CA ALA A 296 -17.97 5.05 -7.39
C ALA A 296 -18.60 6.44 -7.59
N LEU A 297 -17.89 7.36 -8.27
CA LEU A 297 -18.43 8.66 -8.64
C LEU A 297 -19.65 8.51 -9.56
N GLU A 298 -19.57 7.65 -10.55
CA GLU A 298 -20.65 7.36 -11.47
C GLU A 298 -21.87 6.73 -10.76
N CYS A 299 -21.66 5.74 -9.88
CA CYS A 299 -22.74 5.11 -9.11
C CYS A 299 -23.46 6.11 -8.20
N VAL A 300 -22.72 7.02 -7.54
CA VAL A 300 -23.32 8.07 -6.71
C VAL A 300 -24.10 9.07 -7.59
N TYR A 301 -23.58 9.41 -8.74
CA TYR A 301 -24.28 10.27 -9.70
C TYR A 301 -25.60 9.65 -10.16
N GLN A 302 -25.57 8.38 -10.57
CA GLN A 302 -26.77 7.65 -11.01
C GLN A 302 -27.80 7.50 -9.89
N ALA A 303 -27.36 7.31 -8.65
CA ALA A 303 -28.24 7.22 -7.47
C ALA A 303 -28.87 8.56 -7.07
N ALA A 304 -28.34 9.67 -7.56
CA ALA A 304 -28.78 11.03 -7.26
C ALA A 304 -29.64 11.66 -8.36
N LEU A 305 -29.83 10.98 -9.52
CA LEU A 305 -30.72 11.37 -10.60
C LEU A 305 -32.17 11.11 -10.23
#